data_42f62a636df01b5102d6b49fe0730ae0
#
_entry.id   42f62a636df01b5102d6b49fe0730ae0
#
_cell.length_a   1.000
_cell.length_b   1.000
_cell.length_c   1.000
_cell.angle_alpha   90.00
_cell.angle_beta   90.00
_cell.angle_gamma   90.00
#
_symmetry.space_group_name_H-M   'P 1'
#
loop_
_entity.id
_entity.type
_entity.pdbx_description
1 polymer ?
#
loop_
_entity_poly.entity_id
_entity_poly.type
_entity_poly.pdbx_seq_one_letter_code
_entity_poly.pdbx_strand_id
1 'polypeptide(L)'
;MKGSSVETVTSNDGSRIAYDRSGEGPTVILVAGALGYRKFNKMEELARLLSGRCTVINYDRRGRGDSTEVKPFALEREIEDIQALIEAEGGSASLWGWSSGGALALRAAGAGIGVEKVSVYEVPFMVTPGAKRPTRDYAERLDELVAADDRSGAVKHFMRNAIGIPAPFVAVMPLMPMWKGVKATAPTLPYDWAALGEHTMYGAPLDPAEWATVTMPAQVVYGSKTMDVLEQGSRALAEVLPNAELRELEGVSHNIKMPVLAPVLTEFFAAGTTGGYPHPGTRASHLSKDPAR
;
A
#
# COMPACT_ATOMS: atom_id res chain seq x y z
N MET A 1 -9.94 14.99 -27.45
CA MET A 1 -9.42 14.81 -26.07
C MET A 1 -8.05 15.44 -26.04
N LYS A 2 -7.83 16.54 -25.29
CA LYS A 2 -6.49 17.09 -25.06
C LYS A 2 -5.72 16.03 -24.26
N GLY A 3 -4.60 15.56 -24.77
CA GLY A 3 -3.69 14.74 -24.00
C GLY A 3 -3.31 15.51 -22.73
N SER A 4 -3.65 15.00 -21.55
CA SER A 4 -3.18 15.56 -20.29
C SER A 4 -1.65 15.43 -20.32
N SER A 5 -0.96 16.54 -20.24
CA SER A 5 0.48 16.53 -19.98
C SER A 5 0.69 15.85 -18.64
N VAL A 6 1.60 14.87 -18.59
CA VAL A 6 2.00 14.22 -17.33
C VAL A 6 2.56 15.30 -16.42
N GLU A 7 1.98 15.46 -15.25
CA GLU A 7 2.49 16.38 -14.23
C GLU A 7 3.69 15.74 -13.51
N THR A 8 4.60 16.56 -13.02
CA THR A 8 5.77 16.08 -12.28
C THR A 8 6.09 17.00 -11.11
N VAL A 9 6.51 16.39 -9.98
CA VAL A 9 7.19 17.10 -8.89
C VAL A 9 8.65 16.66 -8.83
N THR A 10 9.49 17.50 -8.25
CA THR A 10 10.90 17.17 -8.00
C THR A 10 11.06 16.79 -6.53
N SER A 11 11.52 15.56 -6.29
CA SER A 11 11.86 15.06 -4.96
C SER A 11 13.15 15.69 -4.43
N ASN A 12 13.42 15.56 -3.15
CA ASN A 12 14.55 16.19 -2.46
C ASN A 12 15.92 15.81 -3.06
N ASP A 13 16.04 14.61 -3.62
CA ASP A 13 17.28 14.14 -4.28
C ASP A 13 17.38 14.52 -5.77
N GLY A 14 16.40 15.27 -6.31
CA GLY A 14 16.34 15.66 -7.71
C GLY A 14 15.59 14.66 -8.61
N SER A 15 15.10 13.55 -8.09
CA SER A 15 14.23 12.63 -8.84
C SER A 15 12.94 13.33 -9.25
N ARG A 16 12.51 13.12 -10.51
CA ARG A 16 11.22 13.61 -11.00
C ARG A 16 10.17 12.53 -10.80
N ILE A 17 9.10 12.88 -10.11
CA ILE A 17 8.00 11.99 -9.80
C ILE A 17 6.80 12.38 -10.65
N ALA A 18 6.41 11.49 -11.54
CA ALA A 18 5.31 11.68 -12.48
C ALA A 18 3.98 11.27 -11.86
N TYR A 19 2.95 12.09 -12.06
CA TYR A 19 1.61 11.79 -11.54
C TYR A 19 0.50 12.30 -12.46
N ASP A 20 -0.69 11.73 -12.28
CA ASP A 20 -1.95 12.24 -12.83
C ASP A 20 -2.78 12.80 -11.67
N ARG A 21 -3.34 13.99 -11.86
CA ARG A 21 -4.26 14.65 -10.95
C ARG A 21 -5.67 14.62 -11.49
N SER A 22 -6.63 14.22 -10.69
CA SER A 22 -8.04 14.17 -11.11
C SER A 22 -9.00 14.45 -9.93
N GLY A 23 -10.17 15.01 -10.26
CA GLY A 23 -11.23 15.31 -9.29
C GLY A 23 -10.99 16.56 -8.46
N GLU A 24 -11.92 16.79 -7.52
CA GLU A 24 -11.90 17.91 -6.56
C GLU A 24 -12.38 17.41 -5.19
N GLY A 25 -11.85 17.98 -4.11
CA GLY A 25 -12.16 17.62 -2.73
C GLY A 25 -10.91 17.28 -1.92
N PRO A 26 -11.02 16.54 -0.80
CA PRO A 26 -9.87 16.12 -0.01
C PRO A 26 -8.85 15.36 -0.86
N THR A 27 -7.57 15.69 -0.70
CA THR A 27 -6.51 15.07 -1.50
C THR A 27 -6.19 13.67 -1.01
N VAL A 28 -6.14 12.70 -1.94
CA VAL A 28 -5.77 11.31 -1.69
C VAL A 28 -4.67 10.88 -2.66
N ILE A 29 -3.52 10.49 -2.14
CA ILE A 29 -2.40 9.95 -2.91
C ILE A 29 -2.48 8.42 -2.92
N LEU A 30 -2.45 7.81 -4.11
CA LEU A 30 -2.53 6.36 -4.30
C LEU A 30 -1.14 5.75 -4.38
N VAL A 31 -0.76 4.94 -3.38
CA VAL A 31 0.55 4.28 -3.29
C VAL A 31 0.44 2.84 -3.80
N ALA A 32 0.94 2.61 -5.01
CA ALA A 32 0.91 1.30 -5.65
C ALA A 32 1.87 0.31 -4.98
N GLY A 33 1.45 -0.96 -4.88
CA GLY A 33 2.30 -2.06 -4.43
C GLY A 33 3.32 -2.53 -5.47
N ALA A 34 3.91 -3.68 -5.21
CA ALA A 34 4.91 -4.30 -6.09
C ALA A 34 4.39 -4.44 -7.52
N LEU A 35 5.26 -4.14 -8.50
CA LEU A 35 4.98 -4.17 -9.93
C LEU A 35 3.87 -3.19 -10.39
N GLY A 36 3.27 -2.43 -9.47
CA GLY A 36 2.27 -1.41 -9.78
C GLY A 36 2.92 -0.11 -10.26
N TYR A 37 2.24 0.58 -11.17
CA TYR A 37 2.61 1.89 -11.68
C TYR A 37 1.34 2.66 -12.05
N ARG A 38 1.44 3.96 -12.31
CA ARG A 38 0.33 4.89 -12.53
C ARG A 38 -0.68 4.39 -13.58
N LYS A 39 -0.20 3.84 -14.72
CA LYS A 39 -1.04 3.30 -15.81
C LYS A 39 -1.38 1.82 -15.64
N PHE A 40 -1.22 1.27 -14.44
CA PHE A 40 -1.74 -0.05 -14.14
C PHE A 40 -3.26 0.03 -14.01
N ASN A 41 -4.00 -0.76 -14.79
CA ASN A 41 -5.46 -0.64 -14.95
C ASN A 41 -6.24 -0.42 -13.65
N LYS A 42 -5.87 -1.09 -12.57
CA LYS A 42 -6.56 -0.95 -11.28
C LYS A 42 -6.29 0.39 -10.61
N MET A 43 -5.11 0.96 -10.77
CA MET A 43 -4.77 2.27 -10.24
C MET A 43 -5.54 3.37 -10.97
N GLU A 44 -5.61 3.30 -12.31
CA GLU A 44 -6.41 4.22 -13.12
C GLU A 44 -7.92 4.09 -12.81
N GLU A 45 -8.43 2.85 -12.65
CA GLU A 45 -9.83 2.60 -12.31
C GLU A 45 -10.18 3.19 -10.94
N LEU A 46 -9.33 2.97 -9.92
CA LEU A 46 -9.54 3.51 -8.58
C LEU A 46 -9.49 5.04 -8.60
N ALA A 47 -8.49 5.62 -9.25
CA ALA A 47 -8.38 7.08 -9.38
C ALA A 47 -9.65 7.69 -9.98
N ARG A 48 -10.16 7.12 -11.07
CA ARG A 48 -11.40 7.55 -11.71
C ARG A 48 -12.62 7.42 -10.78
N LEU A 49 -12.70 6.35 -10.00
CA LEU A 49 -13.84 6.13 -9.08
C LEU A 49 -13.83 7.11 -7.90
N LEU A 50 -12.66 7.42 -7.36
CA LEU A 50 -12.52 8.36 -6.23
C LEU A 50 -12.63 9.83 -6.66
N SER A 51 -12.29 10.15 -7.91
CA SER A 51 -12.27 11.54 -8.41
C SER A 51 -13.62 12.27 -8.38
N GLY A 52 -14.72 11.53 -8.18
CA GLY A 52 -16.05 12.12 -7.98
C GLY A 52 -16.22 12.84 -6.63
N ARG A 53 -15.35 12.60 -5.65
CA ARG A 53 -15.46 13.13 -4.29
C ARG A 53 -14.12 13.56 -3.67
N CYS A 54 -13.01 13.27 -4.32
CA CYS A 54 -11.66 13.53 -3.86
C CYS A 54 -10.81 14.13 -4.98
N THR A 55 -9.81 14.93 -4.62
CA THR A 55 -8.66 15.16 -5.48
C THR A 55 -7.76 13.92 -5.38
N VAL A 56 -7.51 13.26 -6.49
CA VAL A 56 -6.75 12.00 -6.52
C VAL A 56 -5.43 12.22 -7.22
N ILE A 57 -4.35 11.88 -6.54
CA ILE A 57 -2.98 11.86 -7.07
C ILE A 57 -2.59 10.40 -7.29
N ASN A 58 -2.53 9.98 -8.54
CA ASN A 58 -2.07 8.65 -8.95
C ASN A 58 -0.68 8.80 -9.55
N TYR A 59 0.36 8.35 -8.85
CA TYR A 59 1.74 8.61 -9.22
C TYR A 59 2.53 7.34 -9.55
N ASP A 60 3.58 7.50 -10.33
CA ASP A 60 4.59 6.47 -10.52
C ASP A 60 5.62 6.59 -9.39
N ARG A 61 5.79 5.54 -8.58
CA ARG A 61 6.89 5.47 -7.62
C ARG A 61 8.22 5.58 -8.35
N ARG A 62 9.26 6.09 -7.69
CA ARG A 62 10.60 6.27 -8.28
C ARG A 62 11.07 5.02 -9.03
N GLY A 63 11.69 5.20 -10.18
CA GLY A 63 12.17 4.11 -11.05
C GLY A 63 11.06 3.33 -11.79
N ARG A 64 9.78 3.78 -11.69
CA ARG A 64 8.64 3.16 -12.40
C ARG A 64 8.02 4.16 -13.38
N GLY A 65 7.42 3.64 -14.44
CA GLY A 65 6.65 4.43 -15.40
C GLY A 65 7.44 5.61 -15.98
N ASP A 66 6.91 6.82 -15.77
CA ASP A 66 7.51 8.07 -16.24
C ASP A 66 8.35 8.77 -15.15
N SER A 67 8.42 8.19 -13.93
CA SER A 67 9.27 8.71 -12.85
C SER A 67 10.73 8.30 -13.03
N THR A 68 11.64 9.23 -12.69
CA THR A 68 13.08 8.93 -12.62
C THR A 68 13.50 8.45 -11.23
N GLU A 69 14.77 8.10 -11.08
CA GLU A 69 15.37 7.85 -9.78
C GLU A 69 16.83 8.30 -9.76
N VAL A 70 17.28 8.76 -8.61
CA VAL A 70 18.69 9.01 -8.30
C VAL A 70 19.15 7.89 -7.36
N LYS A 71 20.28 7.27 -7.70
CA LYS A 71 20.89 6.20 -6.89
C LYS A 71 21.89 6.78 -5.86
N PRO A 72 22.15 6.10 -4.74
CA PRO A 72 21.57 4.82 -4.33
C PRO A 72 20.13 4.95 -3.81
N PHE A 73 19.38 3.85 -3.85
CA PHE A 73 18.05 3.77 -3.21
C PHE A 73 18.19 3.82 -1.68
N ALA A 74 17.25 4.50 -1.05
CA ALA A 74 16.93 4.43 0.37
C ALA A 74 15.43 4.57 0.55
N LEU A 75 14.84 3.94 1.56
CA LEU A 75 13.40 4.01 1.81
C LEU A 75 12.92 5.45 2.05
N GLU A 76 13.74 6.23 2.72
CA GLU A 76 13.50 7.66 3.00
C GLU A 76 13.28 8.46 1.71
N ARG A 77 13.91 8.06 0.60
CA ARG A 77 13.72 8.71 -0.69
C ARG A 77 12.31 8.53 -1.24
N GLU A 78 11.66 7.38 -1.00
CA GLU A 78 10.25 7.20 -1.37
C GLU A 78 9.30 8.00 -0.45
N ILE A 79 9.68 8.20 0.82
CA ILE A 79 8.93 9.07 1.73
C ILE A 79 9.05 10.53 1.29
N GLU A 80 10.24 10.97 0.87
CA GLU A 80 10.47 12.30 0.29
C GLU A 80 9.67 12.53 -1.01
N ASP A 81 9.48 11.49 -1.83
CA ASP A 81 8.62 11.58 -3.02
C ASP A 81 7.17 11.87 -2.65
N ILE A 82 6.65 11.15 -1.65
CA ILE A 82 5.29 11.37 -1.15
C ILE A 82 5.19 12.76 -0.52
N GLN A 83 6.21 13.21 0.22
CA GLN A 83 6.27 14.56 0.77
C GLN A 83 6.20 15.63 -0.33
N ALA A 84 6.97 15.50 -1.40
CA ALA A 84 6.95 16.43 -2.52
C ALA A 84 5.56 16.50 -3.20
N LEU A 85 4.85 15.37 -3.30
CA LEU A 85 3.47 15.33 -3.79
C LEU A 85 2.50 16.03 -2.81
N ILE A 86 2.65 15.82 -1.51
CA ILE A 86 1.86 16.49 -0.47
C ILE A 86 2.07 18.01 -0.51
N GLU A 87 3.32 18.46 -0.63
CA GLU A 87 3.68 19.88 -0.72
C GLU A 87 3.07 20.54 -1.97
N ALA A 88 3.09 19.86 -3.12
CA ALA A 88 2.46 20.33 -4.34
C ALA A 88 0.93 20.48 -4.23
N GLU A 89 0.29 19.72 -3.35
CA GLU A 89 -1.16 19.76 -3.08
C GLU A 89 -1.55 20.63 -1.87
N GLY A 90 -0.63 21.47 -1.38
CA GLY A 90 -0.93 22.46 -0.33
C GLY A 90 -0.50 22.05 1.09
N GLY A 91 0.31 21.02 1.24
CA GLY A 91 0.97 20.66 2.49
C GLY A 91 0.24 19.60 3.33
N SER A 92 -0.94 19.12 2.90
CA SER A 92 -1.61 17.99 3.53
C SER A 92 -2.33 17.09 2.53
N ALA A 93 -2.33 15.78 2.78
CA ALA A 93 -3.07 14.80 2.00
C ALA A 93 -3.34 13.53 2.81
N SER A 94 -4.32 12.75 2.35
CA SER A 94 -4.53 11.38 2.82
C SER A 94 -3.79 10.38 1.91
N LEU A 95 -3.43 9.21 2.45
CA LEU A 95 -2.76 8.16 1.70
C LEU A 95 -3.64 6.91 1.61
N TRP A 96 -3.66 6.30 0.42
CA TRP A 96 -4.11 4.93 0.27
C TRP A 96 -2.99 4.07 -0.26
N GLY A 97 -2.75 2.92 0.40
CA GLY A 97 -1.71 1.98 -0.01
C GLY A 97 -2.22 0.57 -0.24
N TRP A 98 -1.81 -0.05 -1.36
CA TRP A 98 -2.15 -1.43 -1.69
C TRP A 98 -0.95 -2.35 -1.51
N SER A 99 -1.13 -3.47 -0.76
CA SER A 99 -0.07 -4.48 -0.59
C SER A 99 1.21 -3.84 0.00
N SER A 100 2.39 -4.04 -0.57
CA SER A 100 3.64 -3.38 -0.16
C SER A 100 3.58 -1.84 -0.21
N GLY A 101 2.77 -1.27 -1.10
CA GLY A 101 2.48 0.18 -1.11
C GLY A 101 1.77 0.66 0.16
N GLY A 102 1.03 -0.23 0.83
CA GLY A 102 0.46 0.05 2.15
C GLY A 102 1.51 0.19 3.23
N ALA A 103 2.56 -0.61 3.20
CA ALA A 103 3.70 -0.45 4.12
C ALA A 103 4.40 0.89 3.91
N LEU A 104 4.65 1.27 2.64
CA LEU A 104 5.23 2.59 2.32
C LEU A 104 4.32 3.74 2.78
N ALA A 105 3.00 3.65 2.56
CA ALA A 105 2.04 4.66 3.00
C ALA A 105 2.04 4.83 4.53
N LEU A 106 2.12 3.73 5.30
CA LEU A 106 2.22 3.78 6.76
C LEU A 106 3.53 4.41 7.24
N ARG A 107 4.66 4.08 6.61
CA ARG A 107 5.97 4.69 6.94
C ARG A 107 5.96 6.19 6.64
N ALA A 108 5.41 6.59 5.51
CA ALA A 108 5.23 7.99 5.17
C ALA A 108 4.30 8.72 6.17
N ALA A 109 3.21 8.06 6.58
CA ALA A 109 2.30 8.59 7.60
C ALA A 109 3.01 8.81 8.94
N GLY A 110 3.86 7.88 9.38
CA GLY A 110 4.65 7.99 10.60
C GLY A 110 5.79 9.01 10.55
N ALA A 111 6.17 9.48 9.36
CA ALA A 111 7.28 10.43 9.18
C ALA A 111 6.90 11.92 9.44
N GLY A 112 5.63 12.22 9.69
CA GLY A 112 5.20 13.59 10.03
C GLY A 112 5.16 14.55 8.86
N ILE A 113 4.99 14.07 7.63
CA ILE A 113 5.03 14.84 6.38
C ILE A 113 3.68 15.42 5.93
N GLY A 114 2.72 15.62 6.86
CA GLY A 114 1.41 16.20 6.53
C GLY A 114 0.34 15.19 6.10
N VAL A 115 0.46 13.93 6.53
CA VAL A 115 -0.57 12.91 6.26
C VAL A 115 -1.75 13.08 7.23
N GLU A 116 -2.97 13.30 6.68
CA GLU A 116 -4.20 13.49 7.45
C GLU A 116 -4.90 12.18 7.84
N LYS A 117 -4.94 11.22 6.90
CA LYS A 117 -5.53 9.89 7.09
C LYS A 117 -4.74 8.88 6.27
N VAL A 118 -4.73 7.63 6.71
CA VAL A 118 -4.12 6.53 5.93
C VAL A 118 -5.06 5.34 5.87
N SER A 119 -5.32 4.82 4.67
CA SER A 119 -6.02 3.54 4.47
C SER A 119 -5.13 2.57 3.73
N VAL A 120 -5.08 1.32 4.18
CA VAL A 120 -4.26 0.29 3.56
C VAL A 120 -5.08 -0.96 3.26
N TYR A 121 -4.77 -1.60 2.13
CA TYR A 121 -5.40 -2.85 1.72
C TYR A 121 -4.37 -3.99 1.70
N GLU A 122 -4.56 -4.95 2.61
CA GLU A 122 -3.81 -6.21 2.69
C GLU A 122 -2.29 -6.05 2.58
N VAL A 123 -1.70 -5.32 3.52
CA VAL A 123 -0.25 -5.23 3.65
C VAL A 123 0.29 -6.62 4.01
N PRO A 124 1.25 -7.19 3.24
CA PRO A 124 1.65 -8.58 3.41
C PRO A 124 2.66 -8.77 4.56
N PHE A 125 2.31 -8.33 5.75
CA PHE A 125 3.07 -8.62 6.97
C PHE A 125 2.85 -10.07 7.38
N MET A 126 3.90 -10.87 7.39
CA MET A 126 3.86 -12.30 7.68
C MET A 126 4.16 -12.56 9.15
N VAL A 127 3.23 -12.18 10.02
CA VAL A 127 3.41 -12.17 11.48
C VAL A 127 3.23 -13.53 12.13
N THR A 128 2.61 -14.50 11.46
CA THR A 128 2.28 -15.80 12.05
C THR A 128 3.43 -16.81 11.95
N PRO A 129 3.87 -17.42 13.05
CA PRO A 129 4.79 -18.53 13.01
C PRO A 129 4.27 -19.70 12.15
N GLY A 130 5.12 -20.27 11.29
CA GLY A 130 4.74 -21.41 10.44
C GLY A 130 4.00 -21.07 9.15
N ALA A 131 3.61 -19.80 8.89
CA ALA A 131 3.07 -19.40 7.60
C ALA A 131 4.10 -19.61 6.47
N LYS A 132 3.61 -19.88 5.26
CA LYS A 132 4.49 -19.96 4.08
C LYS A 132 5.10 -18.59 3.82
N ARG A 133 6.41 -18.53 3.79
CA ARG A 133 7.19 -17.30 3.71
C ARG A 133 8.28 -17.42 2.65
N PRO A 134 8.81 -16.29 2.15
CA PRO A 134 10.05 -16.29 1.41
C PRO A 134 11.19 -16.93 2.20
N THR A 135 12.12 -17.55 1.51
CA THR A 135 13.35 -18.06 2.11
C THR A 135 14.23 -16.89 2.61
N ARG A 136 15.16 -17.16 3.55
CA ARG A 136 16.00 -16.08 4.10
C ARG A 136 16.94 -15.43 3.09
N ASP A 137 17.29 -16.15 2.03
CA ASP A 137 18.10 -15.69 0.89
C ASP A 137 17.27 -14.97 -0.21
N TYR A 138 15.97 -14.78 0.03
CA TYR A 138 15.06 -14.20 -0.97
C TYR A 138 15.50 -12.80 -1.41
N ALA A 139 15.80 -11.93 -0.45
CA ALA A 139 16.19 -10.54 -0.73
C ALA A 139 17.54 -10.48 -1.45
N GLU A 140 18.53 -11.22 -0.96
CA GLU A 140 19.87 -11.31 -1.57
C GLU A 140 19.77 -11.77 -3.02
N ARG A 141 18.99 -12.84 -3.26
CA ARG A 141 18.80 -13.35 -4.61
C ARG A 141 18.07 -12.37 -5.53
N LEU A 142 17.12 -11.61 -4.99
CA LEU A 142 16.43 -10.56 -5.73
C LEU A 142 17.41 -9.45 -6.13
N ASP A 143 18.24 -9.00 -5.20
CA ASP A 143 19.27 -7.97 -5.43
C ASP A 143 20.30 -8.40 -6.49
N GLU A 144 20.76 -9.65 -6.45
CA GLU A 144 21.64 -10.22 -7.48
C GLU A 144 21.01 -10.18 -8.89
N LEU A 145 19.72 -10.56 -8.99
CA LEU A 145 19.01 -10.55 -10.27
C LEU A 145 18.84 -9.13 -10.82
N VAL A 146 18.54 -8.17 -9.94
CA VAL A 146 18.41 -6.76 -10.30
C VAL A 146 19.77 -6.18 -10.70
N ALA A 147 20.83 -6.47 -9.96
CA ALA A 147 22.19 -6.02 -10.27
C ALA A 147 22.70 -6.56 -11.62
N ALA A 148 22.28 -7.78 -11.97
CA ALA A 148 22.58 -8.41 -13.27
C ALA A 148 21.67 -7.92 -14.43
N ASP A 149 20.74 -6.97 -14.18
CA ASP A 149 19.65 -6.56 -15.10
C ASP A 149 18.81 -7.74 -15.63
N ASP A 150 18.78 -8.87 -14.89
CA ASP A 150 17.85 -9.96 -15.19
C ASP A 150 16.44 -9.65 -14.66
N ARG A 151 15.79 -8.70 -15.31
CA ARG A 151 14.42 -8.25 -14.96
C ARG A 151 13.42 -9.39 -15.05
N SER A 152 13.59 -10.30 -15.99
CA SER A 152 12.71 -11.46 -16.15
C SER A 152 12.87 -12.44 -15.01
N GLY A 153 14.11 -12.71 -14.62
CA GLY A 153 14.45 -13.53 -13.44
C GLY A 153 13.92 -12.92 -12.16
N ALA A 154 14.09 -11.61 -11.95
CA ALA A 154 13.60 -10.89 -10.78
C ALA A 154 12.07 -10.99 -10.64
N VAL A 155 11.29 -10.75 -11.72
CA VAL A 155 9.83 -10.93 -11.69
C VAL A 155 9.45 -12.39 -11.39
N LYS A 156 10.09 -13.36 -12.04
CA LYS A 156 9.80 -14.79 -11.81
C LYS A 156 10.14 -15.20 -10.38
N HIS A 157 11.26 -14.72 -9.84
CA HIS A 157 11.66 -14.95 -8.47
C HIS A 157 10.61 -14.40 -7.48
N PHE A 158 10.19 -13.15 -7.66
CA PHE A 158 9.12 -12.51 -6.87
C PHE A 158 7.81 -13.31 -6.95
N MET A 159 7.31 -13.60 -8.15
CA MET A 159 6.05 -14.31 -8.34
C MET A 159 6.04 -15.70 -7.71
N ARG A 160 7.18 -16.41 -7.78
CA ARG A 160 7.30 -17.75 -7.23
C ARG A 160 7.48 -17.77 -5.72
N ASN A 161 8.38 -16.93 -5.20
CA ASN A 161 8.87 -17.05 -3.83
C ASN A 161 8.19 -16.11 -2.85
N ALA A 162 7.76 -14.91 -3.28
CA ALA A 162 6.99 -14.00 -2.45
C ALA A 162 5.47 -14.22 -2.59
N ILE A 163 4.97 -14.32 -3.84
CA ILE A 163 3.53 -14.50 -4.08
C ILE A 163 3.11 -15.97 -3.99
N GLY A 164 4.01 -16.91 -4.29
CA GLY A 164 3.74 -18.34 -4.20
C GLY A 164 3.06 -18.95 -5.44
N ILE A 165 3.16 -18.29 -6.61
CA ILE A 165 2.61 -18.82 -7.87
C ILE A 165 3.40 -20.07 -8.29
N PRO A 166 2.73 -21.20 -8.63
CA PRO A 166 3.41 -22.41 -9.06
C PRO A 166 4.26 -22.20 -10.32
N ALA A 167 5.42 -22.87 -10.38
CA ALA A 167 6.41 -22.70 -11.44
C ALA A 167 5.88 -22.80 -12.88
N PRO A 168 4.97 -23.73 -13.23
CA PRO A 168 4.42 -23.79 -14.60
C PRO A 168 3.68 -22.52 -15.03
N PHE A 169 2.93 -21.90 -14.10
CA PHE A 169 2.23 -20.64 -14.38
C PHE A 169 3.20 -19.48 -14.53
N VAL A 170 4.24 -19.41 -13.69
CA VAL A 170 5.30 -18.39 -13.81
C VAL A 170 6.06 -18.52 -15.13
N ALA A 171 6.26 -19.74 -15.61
CA ALA A 171 6.97 -19.99 -16.86
C ALA A 171 6.27 -19.42 -18.11
N VAL A 172 4.92 -19.37 -18.10
CA VAL A 172 4.12 -18.85 -19.23
C VAL A 172 3.80 -17.34 -19.12
N MET A 173 4.05 -16.70 -17.99
CA MET A 173 3.81 -15.26 -17.79
C MET A 173 4.47 -14.35 -18.84
N PRO A 174 5.68 -14.66 -19.36
CA PRO A 174 6.30 -13.87 -20.43
C PRO A 174 5.49 -13.75 -21.71
N LEU A 175 4.52 -14.63 -21.93
CA LEU A 175 3.62 -14.61 -23.09
C LEU A 175 2.42 -13.67 -22.90
N MET A 176 2.22 -13.12 -21.69
CA MET A 176 1.09 -12.25 -21.38
C MET A 176 1.35 -10.82 -21.85
N PRO A 177 0.32 -10.09 -22.35
CA PRO A 177 0.47 -8.72 -22.85
C PRO A 177 1.05 -7.75 -21.81
N MET A 178 0.73 -7.95 -20.53
CA MET A 178 1.21 -7.11 -19.41
C MET A 178 2.70 -7.29 -19.09
N TRP A 179 3.35 -8.36 -19.61
CA TRP A 179 4.72 -8.73 -19.22
C TRP A 179 5.74 -7.62 -19.43
N LYS A 180 5.62 -6.85 -20.52
CA LYS A 180 6.54 -5.74 -20.80
C LYS A 180 6.50 -4.68 -19.68
N GLY A 181 5.30 -4.28 -19.26
CA GLY A 181 5.12 -3.32 -18.16
C GLY A 181 5.62 -3.83 -16.82
N VAL A 182 5.22 -5.06 -16.46
CA VAL A 182 5.67 -5.73 -15.22
C VAL A 182 7.19 -5.85 -15.18
N LYS A 183 7.82 -6.26 -16.28
CA LYS A 183 9.28 -6.37 -16.37
C LYS A 183 9.99 -5.00 -16.26
N ALA A 184 9.35 -3.93 -16.72
CA ALA A 184 9.92 -2.59 -16.62
C ALA A 184 10.06 -2.12 -15.15
N THR A 185 9.15 -2.55 -14.26
CA THR A 185 9.19 -2.21 -12.84
C THR A 185 10.06 -3.15 -12.00
N ALA A 186 10.59 -4.23 -12.57
CA ALA A 186 11.38 -5.23 -11.85
C ALA A 186 12.56 -4.67 -11.03
N PRO A 187 13.32 -3.65 -11.50
CA PRO A 187 14.43 -3.08 -10.74
C PRO A 187 14.02 -2.48 -9.39
N THR A 188 12.73 -2.19 -9.19
CA THR A 188 12.22 -1.59 -7.95
C THR A 188 11.59 -2.60 -6.98
N LEU A 189 11.64 -3.90 -7.27
CA LEU A 189 11.15 -4.93 -6.35
C LEU A 189 11.89 -4.94 -4.98
N PRO A 190 13.20 -4.68 -4.90
CA PRO A 190 13.88 -4.50 -3.62
C PRO A 190 13.31 -3.36 -2.77
N TYR A 191 12.71 -2.32 -3.37
CA TYR A 191 12.11 -1.19 -2.66
C TYR A 191 10.84 -1.61 -1.91
N ASP A 192 10.06 -2.50 -2.52
CA ASP A 192 8.88 -3.09 -1.87
C ASP A 192 9.28 -3.92 -0.65
N TRP A 193 10.39 -4.66 -0.74
CA TRP A 193 10.94 -5.42 0.37
C TRP A 193 11.41 -4.49 1.51
N ALA A 194 12.14 -3.42 1.17
CA ALA A 194 12.58 -2.42 2.13
C ALA A 194 11.41 -1.73 2.85
N ALA A 195 10.32 -1.42 2.11
CA ALA A 195 9.12 -0.82 2.70
C ALA A 195 8.42 -1.74 3.71
N LEU A 196 8.37 -3.05 3.43
CA LEU A 196 7.80 -4.04 4.33
C LEU A 196 8.62 -4.23 5.61
N GLY A 197 9.94 -4.12 5.52
CA GLY A 197 10.86 -4.42 6.61
C GLY A 197 11.13 -5.93 6.74
N GLU A 198 12.40 -6.29 6.85
CA GLU A 198 12.83 -7.69 6.82
C GLU A 198 12.19 -8.54 7.94
N HIS A 199 12.16 -8.03 9.16
CA HIS A 199 11.63 -8.76 10.33
C HIS A 199 10.16 -9.13 10.18
N THR A 200 9.34 -8.31 9.52
CA THR A 200 7.90 -8.56 9.33
C THR A 200 7.62 -9.68 8.33
N MET A 201 8.64 -10.13 7.61
CA MET A 201 8.51 -11.16 6.58
C MET A 201 8.86 -12.56 7.08
N TYR A 202 9.27 -12.70 8.35
CA TYR A 202 9.74 -13.97 8.94
C TYR A 202 8.95 -14.45 10.15
N GLY A 203 7.72 -13.95 10.35
CA GLY A 203 6.80 -14.40 11.39
C GLY A 203 7.10 -13.85 12.77
N ALA A 204 7.77 -12.73 12.84
CA ALA A 204 7.84 -11.94 14.06
C ALA A 204 6.55 -11.12 14.22
N PRO A 205 6.04 -10.96 15.45
CA PRO A 205 4.99 -9.98 15.72
C PRO A 205 5.42 -8.57 15.28
N LEU A 206 4.44 -7.75 14.90
CA LEU A 206 4.71 -6.33 14.67
C LEU A 206 5.06 -5.66 15.99
N ASP A 207 6.10 -4.82 15.98
CA ASP A 207 6.47 -4.03 17.15
C ASP A 207 5.59 -2.77 17.22
N PRO A 208 4.76 -2.58 18.27
CA PRO A 208 3.96 -1.37 18.41
C PRO A 208 4.79 -0.07 18.40
N ALA A 209 6.06 -0.12 18.84
CA ALA A 209 6.93 1.04 18.87
C ALA A 209 7.29 1.54 17.45
N GLU A 210 7.36 0.65 16.47
CA GLU A 210 7.62 0.99 15.06
C GLU A 210 6.49 1.83 14.44
N TRP A 211 5.26 1.61 14.92
CA TRP A 211 4.04 2.23 14.37
C TRP A 211 3.45 3.32 15.26
N ALA A 212 4.07 3.62 16.41
CA ALA A 212 3.56 4.57 17.40
C ALA A 212 3.38 5.99 16.88
N THR A 213 4.10 6.39 15.83
CA THR A 213 4.00 7.71 15.19
C THR A 213 2.86 7.82 14.18
N VAL A 214 2.19 6.73 13.82
CA VAL A 214 1.02 6.73 12.93
C VAL A 214 -0.23 7.05 13.77
N THR A 215 -0.36 8.31 14.19
CA THR A 215 -1.40 8.76 15.14
C THR A 215 -2.67 9.29 14.48
N MET A 216 -2.63 9.58 13.17
CA MET A 216 -3.80 10.00 12.41
C MET A 216 -4.81 8.85 12.27
N PRO A 217 -6.08 9.14 11.90
CA PRO A 217 -7.04 8.08 11.61
C PRO A 217 -6.49 7.11 10.54
N ALA A 218 -6.46 5.82 10.87
CA ALA A 218 -5.98 4.76 10.01
C ALA A 218 -7.11 3.75 9.73
N GLN A 219 -7.16 3.22 8.52
CA GLN A 219 -8.09 2.17 8.14
C GLN A 219 -7.31 1.00 7.56
N VAL A 220 -7.46 -0.17 8.17
CA VAL A 220 -6.86 -1.43 7.68
C VAL A 220 -7.97 -2.27 7.06
N VAL A 221 -7.87 -2.52 5.76
CA VAL A 221 -8.91 -3.21 4.97
C VAL A 221 -8.38 -4.55 4.47
N TYR A 222 -9.19 -5.59 4.59
CA TYR A 222 -8.90 -6.91 4.00
C TYR A 222 -10.17 -7.57 3.46
N GLY A 223 -10.00 -8.56 2.59
CA GLY A 223 -11.12 -9.30 2.00
C GLY A 223 -11.37 -10.64 2.70
N SER A 224 -12.65 -11.05 2.85
CA SER A 224 -13.03 -12.30 3.51
C SER A 224 -12.61 -13.57 2.75
N LYS A 225 -12.16 -13.42 1.49
CA LYS A 225 -11.62 -14.53 0.66
C LYS A 225 -10.13 -14.38 0.40
N THR A 226 -9.42 -13.63 1.26
CA THR A 226 -7.98 -13.49 1.15
C THR A 226 -7.24 -14.70 1.72
N MET A 227 -5.92 -14.71 1.59
CA MET A 227 -5.08 -15.73 2.22
C MET A 227 -4.97 -15.44 3.73
N ASP A 228 -4.98 -16.50 4.54
CA ASP A 228 -4.89 -16.40 6.02
C ASP A 228 -3.74 -15.49 6.48
N VAL A 229 -2.59 -15.54 5.79
CA VAL A 229 -1.43 -14.70 6.12
C VAL A 229 -1.71 -13.21 5.96
N LEU A 230 -2.51 -12.81 4.98
CA LEU A 230 -2.89 -11.41 4.74
C LEU A 230 -3.96 -10.94 5.72
N GLU A 231 -4.92 -11.80 6.05
CA GLU A 231 -5.90 -11.52 7.10
C GLU A 231 -5.21 -11.34 8.45
N GLN A 232 -4.34 -12.28 8.85
CA GLN A 232 -3.63 -12.21 10.11
C GLN A 232 -2.70 -10.99 10.19
N GLY A 233 -2.01 -10.67 9.10
CA GLY A 233 -1.21 -9.44 8.99
C GLY A 233 -2.05 -8.18 9.14
N SER A 234 -3.24 -8.14 8.53
CA SER A 234 -4.16 -7.00 8.64
C SER A 234 -4.70 -6.84 10.06
N ARG A 235 -5.07 -7.95 10.74
CA ARG A 235 -5.52 -7.92 12.14
C ARG A 235 -4.41 -7.45 13.07
N ALA A 236 -3.22 -8.02 12.95
CA ALA A 236 -2.07 -7.61 13.76
C ALA A 236 -1.69 -6.14 13.53
N LEU A 237 -1.78 -5.65 12.30
CA LEU A 237 -1.52 -4.24 12.00
C LEU A 237 -2.54 -3.32 12.67
N ALA A 238 -3.83 -3.66 12.62
CA ALA A 238 -4.86 -2.87 13.27
C ALA A 238 -4.73 -2.84 14.81
N GLU A 239 -4.15 -3.89 15.41
CA GLU A 239 -3.89 -3.97 16.85
C GLU A 239 -2.73 -3.07 17.30
N VAL A 240 -1.69 -2.89 16.46
CA VAL A 240 -0.51 -2.09 16.82
C VAL A 240 -0.62 -0.63 16.44
N LEU A 241 -1.50 -0.25 15.51
CA LEU A 241 -1.72 1.14 15.13
C LEU A 241 -2.54 1.88 16.19
N PRO A 242 -2.11 3.08 16.65
CA PRO A 242 -2.77 3.81 17.73
C PRO A 242 -4.22 4.20 17.49
N ASN A 243 -4.60 4.46 16.23
CA ASN A 243 -5.93 4.97 15.87
C ASN A 243 -6.44 4.30 14.59
N ALA A 244 -6.55 2.96 14.61
CA ALA A 244 -6.96 2.18 13.45
C ALA A 244 -8.36 1.58 13.60
N GLU A 245 -9.11 1.58 12.52
CA GLU A 245 -10.25 0.70 12.33
C GLU A 245 -9.88 -0.47 11.42
N LEU A 246 -10.35 -1.66 11.76
CA LEU A 246 -10.23 -2.85 10.92
C LEU A 246 -11.53 -3.07 10.15
N ARG A 247 -11.44 -3.21 8.82
CA ARG A 247 -12.61 -3.41 7.96
C ARG A 247 -12.45 -4.64 7.07
N GLU A 248 -13.35 -5.59 7.24
CA GLU A 248 -13.48 -6.75 6.36
C GLU A 248 -14.41 -6.43 5.18
N LEU A 249 -14.01 -6.82 3.97
CA LEU A 249 -14.84 -6.73 2.76
C LEU A 249 -15.30 -8.12 2.35
N GLU A 250 -16.61 -8.35 2.43
CA GLU A 250 -17.21 -9.64 2.13
C GLU A 250 -17.02 -10.07 0.67
N GLY A 251 -16.62 -11.31 0.46
CA GLY A 251 -16.54 -11.94 -0.86
C GLY A 251 -15.36 -11.54 -1.73
N VAL A 252 -14.43 -10.70 -1.24
CA VAL A 252 -13.25 -10.22 -2.00
C VAL A 252 -11.95 -10.87 -1.53
N SER A 253 -10.93 -10.83 -2.39
CA SER A 253 -9.59 -11.36 -2.13
C SER A 253 -8.54 -10.29 -2.42
N HIS A 254 -7.25 -10.62 -2.28
CA HIS A 254 -6.14 -9.70 -2.60
C HIS A 254 -6.25 -9.05 -3.99
N ASN A 255 -6.81 -9.77 -4.96
CA ASN A 255 -7.10 -9.25 -6.29
C ASN A 255 -8.45 -8.51 -6.33
N ILE A 256 -8.63 -7.50 -5.46
CA ILE A 256 -9.88 -6.76 -5.30
C ILE A 256 -10.33 -6.06 -6.61
N LYS A 257 -11.65 -5.98 -6.80
CA LYS A 257 -12.27 -5.13 -7.82
C LYS A 257 -12.44 -3.72 -7.27
N MET A 258 -11.93 -2.70 -7.95
CA MET A 258 -11.94 -1.31 -7.48
C MET A 258 -13.34 -0.74 -7.21
N PRO A 259 -14.41 -1.10 -7.97
CA PRO A 259 -15.77 -0.68 -7.64
C PRO A 259 -16.30 -1.15 -6.27
N VAL A 260 -15.74 -2.21 -5.69
CA VAL A 260 -16.09 -2.68 -4.34
C VAL A 260 -15.34 -1.87 -3.27
N LEU A 261 -14.09 -1.53 -3.54
CA LEU A 261 -13.23 -0.77 -2.61
C LEU A 261 -13.55 0.72 -2.58
N ALA A 262 -13.82 1.33 -3.74
CA ALA A 262 -13.95 2.78 -3.87
C ALA A 262 -15.01 3.40 -2.95
N PRO A 263 -16.21 2.82 -2.72
CA PRO A 263 -17.18 3.38 -1.77
C PRO A 263 -16.64 3.44 -0.34
N VAL A 264 -15.90 2.40 0.09
CA VAL A 264 -15.29 2.33 1.44
C VAL A 264 -14.26 3.42 1.63
N LEU A 265 -13.38 3.60 0.63
CA LEU A 265 -12.38 4.66 0.66
C LEU A 265 -13.00 6.06 0.58
N THR A 266 -14.06 6.22 -0.23
CA THR A 266 -14.78 7.50 -0.34
C THR A 266 -15.42 7.87 1.01
N GLU A 267 -16.05 6.91 1.69
CA GLU A 267 -16.60 7.11 3.03
C GLU A 267 -15.50 7.56 4.00
N PHE A 268 -14.37 6.88 4.03
CA PHE A 268 -13.27 7.16 4.94
C PHE A 268 -12.61 8.52 4.67
N PHE A 269 -12.28 8.83 3.41
CA PHE A 269 -11.55 10.05 3.07
C PHE A 269 -12.44 11.30 2.96
N ALA A 270 -13.69 11.17 2.51
CA ALA A 270 -14.60 12.29 2.39
C ALA A 270 -15.34 12.63 3.70
N ALA A 271 -15.28 11.76 4.71
CA ALA A 271 -15.78 12.12 6.05
C ALA A 271 -14.95 13.27 6.62
N GLY A 272 -15.62 14.37 6.99
CA GLY A 272 -14.95 15.52 7.62
C GLY A 272 -14.18 15.11 8.88
N THR A 273 -13.12 15.83 9.20
CA THR A 273 -12.26 15.62 10.39
C THR A 273 -12.93 15.96 11.72
N THR A 274 -14.26 16.03 11.78
CA THR A 274 -15.00 16.34 12.99
C THR A 274 -15.43 15.08 13.74
N GLY A 275 -14.69 14.77 14.81
CA GLY A 275 -15.12 13.87 15.88
C GLY A 275 -14.45 12.49 15.87
N GLY A 276 -13.76 12.21 16.97
CA GLY A 276 -13.15 10.91 17.22
C GLY A 276 -14.15 9.77 17.03
N TYR A 277 -13.73 8.73 16.36
CA TYR A 277 -14.48 7.49 16.21
C TYR A 277 -14.70 6.86 17.59
N PRO A 278 -15.91 6.40 17.94
CA PRO A 278 -16.12 5.69 19.19
C PRO A 278 -15.38 4.34 19.15
N HIS A 279 -14.51 4.10 20.11
CA HIS A 279 -13.88 2.81 20.32
C HIS A 279 -14.95 1.70 20.41
N PRO A 280 -14.85 0.58 19.67
CA PRO A 280 -15.72 -0.57 19.85
C PRO A 280 -15.24 -1.39 21.07
N GLY A 281 -15.55 -0.92 22.28
CA GLY A 281 -15.07 -1.55 23.51
C GLY A 281 -15.85 -1.20 24.78
N THR A 282 -17.17 -1.00 24.69
CA THR A 282 -18.03 -0.97 25.90
C THR A 282 -19.27 -1.79 25.64
N ARG A 283 -19.17 -3.10 25.84
CA ARG A 283 -20.34 -3.92 26.14
C ARG A 283 -20.89 -3.44 27.47
N ALA A 284 -22.02 -2.73 27.41
CA ALA A 284 -22.83 -2.46 28.58
C ALA A 284 -23.26 -3.81 29.21
N SER A 285 -22.72 -4.13 30.36
CA SER A 285 -23.21 -5.19 31.22
C SER A 285 -24.55 -4.76 31.78
N HIS A 286 -25.65 -5.19 31.15
CA HIS A 286 -26.95 -5.16 31.78
C HIS A 286 -26.97 -6.24 32.88
N LEU A 287 -26.63 -5.82 34.09
CA LEU A 287 -27.04 -6.55 35.32
C LEU A 287 -28.53 -6.27 35.50
N SER A 288 -29.36 -7.24 35.17
CA SER A 288 -30.75 -7.30 35.64
C SER A 288 -30.71 -7.52 37.14
N LYS A 289 -31.08 -6.50 37.87
CA LYS A 289 -31.54 -6.65 39.27
C LYS A 289 -32.98 -7.11 39.21
N ASP A 290 -33.24 -8.34 39.61
CA ASP A 290 -34.56 -8.81 39.96
C ASP A 290 -34.78 -8.56 41.48
N PRO A 291 -35.81 -7.89 41.89
CA PRO A 291 -36.13 -7.72 43.30
C PRO A 291 -37.23 -8.73 43.72
N ALA A 292 -36.96 -9.36 44.82
CA ALA A 292 -37.94 -9.90 45.78
C ALA A 292 -38.72 -11.20 45.46
N ARG A 293 -38.49 -12.21 46.11
CA ARG A 293 -39.21 -12.80 47.25
C ARG A 293 -38.60 -14.11 47.67
#